data_efd81f63cf16c51323f0120af434bc16
#
_entry.id   efd81f63cf16c51323f0120af434bc16
#
_cell.length_a   1.000
_cell.length_b   1.000
_cell.length_c   1.000
_cell.angle_alpha   90.00
_cell.angle_beta   90.00
_cell.angle_gamma   90.00
#
_symmetry.space_group_name_H-M   'P 1'
#
loop_
_entity.id
_entity.type
_entity.pdbx_description
1 polymer ?
#
loop_
_entity_poly.entity_id
_entity_poly.type
_entity_poly.pdbx_seq_one_letter_code
_entity_poly.pdbx_strand_id
1 'polypeptide(L)'
;MVTLAFSTNAYTEHSLLEAAERIAGHGYAGVEILGDEPHAYFPSLDTREADRIATALADIGIAVANVNANTAMGYYDDAPPTPFFEPSVIRADDFARRWRIEYTKCAIDLAAATAAPAISLTSGQPVPGTQPAEAKRHLHESLREILEYADGRDVDVGIEYEPDLLVGDTDDVLELVETVGHDRLGVNLDVGHAAVSGEDVPTAIRRAAGHITGVHLEDIVGGRGGTHYHRIPGDGDLDFRAIFDAFDDVGYDGYATLELYTYPDEPDRAASESYEALVRYL
;
A
#
# COMPACT_ATOMS: atom_id res chain seq x y z
N MET A 1 14.92 -7.14 -11.64
CA MET A 1 15.14 -5.66 -11.68
C MET A 1 13.82 -5.03 -11.30
N VAL A 2 13.83 -4.13 -10.32
CA VAL A 2 12.63 -3.43 -9.81
C VAL A 2 12.00 -2.56 -10.89
N THR A 3 10.67 -2.45 -10.90
CA THR A 3 9.91 -1.60 -11.82
C THR A 3 9.31 -0.43 -11.04
N LEU A 4 9.56 0.82 -11.46
CA LEU A 4 9.00 1.98 -10.79
C LEU A 4 7.51 2.17 -11.12
N ALA A 5 6.74 2.39 -10.07
CA ALA A 5 5.34 2.82 -10.13
C ALA A 5 5.14 4.09 -9.27
N PHE A 6 3.99 4.74 -9.43
CA PHE A 6 3.63 5.91 -8.65
C PHE A 6 2.18 5.80 -8.16
N SER A 7 1.93 6.17 -6.91
CA SER A 7 0.60 6.11 -6.32
C SER A 7 -0.26 7.29 -6.73
N THR A 8 -1.51 7.03 -7.07
CA THR A 8 -2.48 8.09 -7.38
C THR A 8 -2.88 8.90 -6.15
N ASN A 9 -2.49 8.48 -4.94
CA ASN A 9 -2.81 9.20 -3.71
C ASN A 9 -2.19 10.60 -3.61
N ALA A 10 -1.17 10.92 -4.43
CA ALA A 10 -0.67 12.27 -4.60
C ALA A 10 -1.55 13.14 -5.53
N TYR A 11 -2.39 12.52 -6.35
CA TYR A 11 -3.20 13.17 -7.38
C TYR A 11 -4.67 13.36 -6.98
N THR A 12 -4.96 13.62 -5.71
CA THR A 12 -6.33 13.69 -5.18
C THR A 12 -7.19 14.81 -5.76
N GLU A 13 -6.58 15.81 -6.41
CA GLU A 13 -7.28 16.89 -7.14
C GLU A 13 -7.58 16.53 -8.61
N HIS A 14 -7.27 15.30 -9.04
CA HIS A 14 -7.47 14.79 -10.39
C HIS A 14 -8.35 13.54 -10.37
N SER A 15 -9.00 13.21 -11.49
CA SER A 15 -9.62 11.91 -11.64
C SER A 15 -8.57 10.80 -11.73
N LEU A 16 -8.95 9.55 -11.43
CA LEU A 16 -8.05 8.40 -11.54
C LEU A 16 -7.36 8.31 -12.91
N LEU A 17 -8.11 8.51 -14.00
CA LEU A 17 -7.55 8.39 -15.34
C LEU A 17 -6.62 9.54 -15.70
N GLU A 18 -6.93 10.78 -15.29
CA GLU A 18 -6.03 11.91 -15.45
C GLU A 18 -4.73 11.72 -14.65
N ALA A 19 -4.83 11.18 -13.43
CA ALA A 19 -3.66 10.82 -12.62
C ALA A 19 -2.80 9.77 -13.35
N ALA A 20 -3.41 8.70 -13.85
CA ALA A 20 -2.71 7.63 -14.58
C ALA A 20 -2.03 8.14 -15.87
N GLU A 21 -2.70 8.99 -16.66
CA GLU A 21 -2.11 9.61 -17.86
C GLU A 21 -0.87 10.46 -17.51
N ARG A 22 -0.94 11.26 -16.42
CA ARG A 22 0.18 12.07 -15.96
C ARG A 22 1.34 11.23 -15.46
N ILE A 23 1.07 10.21 -14.66
CA ILE A 23 2.06 9.26 -14.14
C ILE A 23 2.77 8.55 -15.30
N ALA A 24 2.03 8.05 -16.29
CA ALA A 24 2.59 7.45 -17.50
C ALA A 24 3.46 8.46 -18.28
N GLY A 25 3.02 9.73 -18.37
CA GLY A 25 3.75 10.82 -19.01
C GLY A 25 5.10 11.14 -18.37
N HIS A 26 5.30 10.83 -17.08
CA HIS A 26 6.58 10.96 -16.37
C HIS A 26 7.51 9.74 -16.54
N GLY A 27 7.06 8.68 -17.22
CA GLY A 27 7.90 7.52 -17.54
C GLY A 27 7.73 6.32 -16.61
N TYR A 28 6.80 6.36 -15.67
CA TYR A 28 6.46 5.22 -14.82
C TYR A 28 5.81 4.10 -15.63
N ALA A 29 6.20 2.87 -15.32
CA ALA A 29 5.63 1.68 -15.97
C ALA A 29 4.38 1.17 -15.27
N GLY A 30 4.18 1.55 -14.02
CA GLY A 30 3.05 1.15 -13.19
C GLY A 30 2.40 2.31 -12.45
N VAL A 31 1.11 2.15 -12.16
CA VAL A 31 0.33 3.01 -11.29
C VAL A 31 -0.22 2.21 -10.12
N GLU A 32 -0.17 2.76 -8.92
CA GLU A 32 -0.94 2.26 -7.80
C GLU A 32 -2.24 3.04 -7.70
N ILE A 33 -3.36 2.33 -7.58
CA ILE A 33 -4.68 2.94 -7.46
C ILE A 33 -5.00 3.18 -5.98
N LEU A 34 -5.27 4.44 -5.61
CA LEU A 34 -5.87 4.75 -4.32
C LEU A 34 -7.28 4.12 -4.26
N GLY A 35 -7.43 3.10 -3.41
CA GLY A 35 -8.66 2.38 -3.16
C GLY A 35 -9.59 3.14 -2.19
N ASP A 36 -9.80 4.42 -2.43
CA ASP A 36 -10.61 5.31 -1.60
C ASP A 36 -11.04 6.55 -2.43
N GLU A 37 -11.80 7.47 -1.82
CA GLU A 37 -12.05 8.77 -2.42
C GLU A 37 -10.73 9.53 -2.65
N PRO A 38 -10.59 10.26 -3.77
CA PRO A 38 -11.59 10.45 -4.83
C PRO A 38 -11.48 9.46 -5.99
N HIS A 39 -10.61 8.44 -5.94
CA HIS A 39 -10.28 7.62 -7.10
C HIS A 39 -11.13 6.36 -7.22
N ALA A 40 -11.02 5.42 -6.26
CA ALA A 40 -11.66 4.12 -6.35
C ALA A 40 -12.33 3.73 -5.02
N TYR A 41 -13.30 4.55 -4.59
CA TYR A 41 -14.11 4.20 -3.43
C TYR A 41 -15.04 3.03 -3.77
N PHE A 42 -14.72 1.82 -3.29
CA PHE A 42 -15.32 0.57 -3.74
C PHE A 42 -16.84 0.48 -3.62
N PRO A 43 -17.52 1.04 -2.58
CA PRO A 43 -18.98 1.04 -2.53
C PRO A 43 -19.66 1.77 -3.69
N SER A 44 -18.93 2.63 -4.38
CA SER A 44 -19.40 3.35 -5.58
C SER A 44 -19.07 2.66 -6.89
N LEU A 45 -18.26 1.58 -6.86
CA LEU A 45 -17.82 0.84 -8.04
C LEU A 45 -18.66 -0.43 -8.23
N ASP A 46 -19.21 -0.60 -9.42
CA ASP A 46 -19.74 -1.89 -9.86
C ASP A 46 -18.74 -2.61 -10.78
N THR A 47 -19.01 -3.86 -11.11
CA THR A 47 -18.15 -4.66 -11.99
C THR A 47 -17.92 -3.99 -13.35
N ARG A 48 -18.90 -3.26 -13.88
CA ARG A 48 -18.77 -2.57 -15.17
C ARG A 48 -17.83 -1.37 -15.07
N GLU A 49 -17.81 -0.70 -13.90
CA GLU A 49 -16.89 0.39 -13.66
C GLU A 49 -15.46 -0.12 -13.53
N ALA A 50 -15.25 -1.23 -12.80
CA ALA A 50 -13.95 -1.88 -12.72
C ALA A 50 -13.42 -2.29 -14.12
N ASP A 51 -14.26 -2.88 -14.97
CA ASP A 51 -13.91 -3.21 -16.36
C ASP A 51 -13.56 -1.97 -17.20
N ARG A 52 -14.28 -0.85 -16.99
CA ARG A 52 -13.99 0.43 -17.67
C ARG A 52 -12.65 1.01 -17.24
N ILE A 53 -12.37 0.98 -15.95
CA ILE A 53 -11.07 1.42 -15.39
C ILE A 53 -9.96 0.57 -16.00
N ALA A 54 -10.09 -0.75 -15.98
CA ALA A 54 -9.10 -1.67 -16.55
C ALA A 54 -8.85 -1.38 -18.03
N THR A 55 -9.91 -1.21 -18.83
CA THR A 55 -9.80 -0.90 -20.25
C THR A 55 -9.11 0.44 -20.48
N ALA A 56 -9.47 1.49 -19.74
CA ALA A 56 -8.89 2.81 -19.90
C ALA A 56 -7.40 2.85 -19.50
N LEU A 57 -7.00 2.16 -18.42
CA LEU A 57 -5.59 2.05 -18.03
C LEU A 57 -4.77 1.29 -19.08
N ALA A 58 -5.33 0.23 -19.66
CA ALA A 58 -4.69 -0.49 -20.77
C ALA A 58 -4.54 0.38 -22.03
N ASP A 59 -5.53 1.23 -22.35
CA ASP A 59 -5.45 2.18 -23.47
C ASP A 59 -4.39 3.28 -23.23
N ILE A 60 -4.20 3.72 -21.97
CA ILE A 60 -3.10 4.61 -21.58
C ILE A 60 -1.74 3.89 -21.73
N GLY A 61 -1.72 2.56 -21.59
CA GLY A 61 -0.50 1.75 -21.67
C GLY A 61 0.30 1.70 -20.36
N ILE A 62 -0.38 1.86 -19.22
CA ILE A 62 0.22 1.75 -17.89
C ILE A 62 -0.33 0.53 -17.16
N ALA A 63 0.54 -0.25 -16.52
CA ALA A 63 0.13 -1.40 -15.71
C ALA A 63 -0.36 -0.94 -14.33
N VAL A 64 -1.20 -1.74 -13.66
CA VAL A 64 -1.55 -1.51 -12.27
C VAL A 64 -0.61 -2.30 -11.38
N ALA A 65 0.19 -1.57 -10.58
CA ALA A 65 1.20 -2.13 -9.69
C ALA A 65 0.58 -2.72 -8.42
N ASN A 66 -0.44 -2.03 -7.90
CA ASN A 66 -1.11 -2.36 -6.65
C ASN A 66 -2.46 -1.63 -6.56
N VAL A 67 -3.37 -2.15 -5.75
CA VAL A 67 -4.54 -1.39 -5.28
C VAL A 67 -4.36 -1.12 -3.79
N ASN A 68 -4.12 0.15 -3.45
CA ASN A 68 -3.91 0.58 -2.07
C ASN A 68 -5.26 0.66 -1.33
N ALA A 69 -5.55 -0.33 -0.50
CA ALA A 69 -6.75 -0.43 0.30
C ALA A 69 -6.50 -0.12 1.79
N ASN A 70 -5.48 0.69 2.11
CA ASN A 70 -5.11 1.02 3.48
C ASN A 70 -6.17 1.86 4.18
N THR A 71 -6.70 2.88 3.50
CA THR A 71 -7.70 3.79 4.04
C THR A 71 -9.13 3.42 3.61
N ALA A 72 -10.10 4.06 4.22
CA ALA A 72 -11.52 3.99 3.87
C ALA A 72 -12.22 5.29 4.29
N MET A 73 -11.66 6.42 3.88
CA MET A 73 -12.11 7.77 4.27
C MET A 73 -13.53 8.06 3.80
N GLY A 74 -13.89 7.56 2.63
CA GLY A 74 -15.24 7.66 2.08
C GLY A 74 -16.35 6.96 2.91
N TYR A 75 -15.96 6.20 3.95
CA TYR A 75 -16.92 5.64 4.92
C TYR A 75 -17.59 6.71 5.79
N TYR A 76 -16.95 7.85 5.96
CA TYR A 76 -17.41 8.89 6.88
C TYR A 76 -18.04 10.05 6.11
N ASP A 77 -19.24 10.51 6.55
CA ASP A 77 -19.90 11.69 6.01
C ASP A 77 -19.20 13.00 6.40
N ASP A 78 -18.45 12.98 7.51
CA ASP A 78 -17.67 14.09 8.05
C ASP A 78 -16.20 13.67 8.17
N ALA A 79 -15.33 14.58 8.67
CA ALA A 79 -13.94 14.26 8.94
C ALA A 79 -13.80 12.98 9.78
N PRO A 80 -12.96 12.04 9.37
CA PRO A 80 -12.85 10.75 10.05
C PRO A 80 -12.34 10.92 11.47
N PRO A 81 -12.72 10.00 12.38
CA PRO A 81 -12.14 9.97 13.71
C PRO A 81 -10.67 9.51 13.65
N THR A 82 -9.92 9.74 14.70
CA THR A 82 -8.69 9.01 14.96
C THR A 82 -9.02 7.70 15.70
N PRO A 83 -8.39 6.57 15.37
CA PRO A 83 -7.29 6.37 14.42
C PRO A 83 -7.70 6.51 12.94
N PHE A 84 -6.73 6.91 12.12
CA PHE A 84 -6.94 7.24 10.70
C PHE A 84 -7.41 6.06 9.84
N PHE A 85 -6.95 4.83 10.14
CA PHE A 85 -7.25 3.62 9.36
C PHE A 85 -8.56 2.91 9.76
N GLU A 86 -9.45 3.62 10.43
CA GLU A 86 -10.77 3.08 10.77
C GLU A 86 -11.81 3.30 9.64
N PRO A 87 -12.78 2.39 9.49
CA PRO A 87 -12.90 1.12 10.19
C PRO A 87 -11.81 0.14 9.75
N SER A 88 -11.21 -0.55 10.72
CA SER A 88 -10.11 -1.49 10.46
C SER A 88 -10.55 -2.95 10.55
N VAL A 89 -9.70 -3.86 10.05
CA VAL A 89 -9.91 -5.32 10.11
C VAL A 89 -9.81 -5.89 11.53
N ILE A 90 -9.36 -5.08 12.50
CA ILE A 90 -9.29 -5.46 13.94
C ILE A 90 -10.39 -4.81 14.78
N ARG A 91 -11.28 -4.02 14.17
CA ARG A 91 -12.32 -3.31 14.89
C ARG A 91 -13.16 -4.24 15.77
N ALA A 92 -13.37 -3.88 17.06
CA ALA A 92 -14.16 -4.65 17.99
C ALA A 92 -15.66 -4.67 17.61
N ASP A 93 -16.17 -3.60 17.00
CA ASP A 93 -17.52 -3.54 16.44
C ASP A 93 -17.62 -4.46 15.23
N ASP A 94 -18.44 -5.52 15.35
CA ASP A 94 -18.61 -6.53 14.31
C ASP A 94 -19.16 -5.96 13.00
N PHE A 95 -20.04 -4.97 13.04
CA PHE A 95 -20.61 -4.36 11.85
C PHE A 95 -19.56 -3.59 11.05
N ALA A 96 -18.79 -2.74 11.72
CA ALA A 96 -17.74 -1.96 11.10
C ALA A 96 -16.59 -2.87 10.57
N ARG A 97 -16.21 -3.92 11.35
CA ARG A 97 -15.21 -4.88 10.90
C ARG A 97 -15.69 -5.68 9.69
N ARG A 98 -16.94 -6.15 9.68
CA ARG A 98 -17.55 -6.85 8.53
C ARG A 98 -17.57 -5.95 7.29
N TRP A 99 -17.96 -4.69 7.45
CA TRP A 99 -17.93 -3.72 6.36
C TRP A 99 -16.51 -3.58 5.78
N ARG A 100 -15.48 -3.50 6.65
CA ARG A 100 -14.08 -3.40 6.20
C ARG A 100 -13.61 -4.64 5.44
N ILE A 101 -14.02 -5.84 5.89
CA ILE A 101 -13.70 -7.09 5.16
C ILE A 101 -14.32 -7.05 3.75
N GLU A 102 -15.58 -6.68 3.63
CA GLU A 102 -16.25 -6.57 2.32
C GLU A 102 -15.63 -5.49 1.45
N TYR A 103 -15.23 -4.36 2.03
CA TYR A 103 -14.48 -3.31 1.34
C TYR A 103 -13.16 -3.82 0.76
N THR A 104 -12.40 -4.59 1.54
CA THR A 104 -11.14 -5.20 1.11
C THR A 104 -11.35 -6.22 -0.01
N LYS A 105 -12.46 -6.99 0.03
CA LYS A 105 -12.82 -7.90 -1.07
C LYS A 105 -13.11 -7.14 -2.37
N CYS A 106 -13.73 -5.99 -2.31
CA CYS A 106 -13.93 -5.14 -3.49
C CYS A 106 -12.59 -4.62 -4.06
N ALA A 107 -11.60 -4.33 -3.20
CA ALA A 107 -10.24 -4.00 -3.65
C ALA A 107 -9.62 -5.17 -4.43
N ILE A 108 -9.79 -6.41 -3.94
CA ILE A 108 -9.34 -7.63 -4.62
C ILE A 108 -10.05 -7.79 -5.97
N ASP A 109 -11.36 -7.50 -6.06
CA ASP A 109 -12.09 -7.55 -7.32
C ASP A 109 -11.55 -6.52 -8.34
N LEU A 110 -11.23 -5.30 -7.90
CA LEU A 110 -10.61 -4.29 -8.77
C LEU A 110 -9.20 -4.71 -9.19
N ALA A 111 -8.39 -5.25 -8.27
CA ALA A 111 -7.06 -5.76 -8.58
C ALA A 111 -7.12 -6.87 -9.65
N ALA A 112 -8.03 -7.83 -9.48
CA ALA A 112 -8.24 -8.89 -10.47
C ALA A 112 -8.69 -8.34 -11.83
N ALA A 113 -9.62 -7.37 -11.87
CA ALA A 113 -10.10 -6.77 -13.10
C ALA A 113 -9.00 -5.99 -13.85
N THR A 114 -8.09 -5.35 -13.11
CA THR A 114 -6.99 -4.54 -13.66
C THR A 114 -5.69 -5.34 -13.85
N ALA A 115 -5.69 -6.64 -13.52
CA ALA A 115 -4.52 -7.51 -13.49
C ALA A 115 -3.40 -6.99 -12.57
N ALA A 116 -3.75 -6.27 -11.50
CA ALA A 116 -2.81 -5.92 -10.45
C ALA A 116 -2.40 -7.18 -9.67
N PRO A 117 -1.11 -7.37 -9.36
CA PRO A 117 -0.63 -8.57 -8.68
C PRO A 117 -1.09 -8.65 -7.21
N ALA A 118 -1.32 -7.49 -6.57
CA ALA A 118 -1.60 -7.42 -5.15
C ALA A 118 -2.52 -6.24 -4.78
N ILE A 119 -3.00 -6.30 -3.55
CA ILE A 119 -3.52 -5.15 -2.80
C ILE A 119 -2.65 -4.92 -1.57
N SER A 120 -2.58 -3.67 -1.09
CA SER A 120 -2.02 -3.36 0.25
C SER A 120 -3.13 -3.12 1.26
N LEU A 121 -2.88 -3.54 2.50
CA LEU A 121 -3.81 -3.45 3.62
C LEU A 121 -3.07 -3.24 4.94
N THR A 122 -3.46 -2.25 5.75
CA THR A 122 -2.95 -2.08 7.11
C THR A 122 -3.71 -2.95 8.12
N SER A 123 -3.04 -3.31 9.22
CA SER A 123 -3.68 -4.06 10.32
C SER A 123 -4.71 -3.24 11.11
N GLY A 124 -4.55 -1.92 11.11
CA GLY A 124 -5.29 -1.00 11.98
C GLY A 124 -4.66 -0.82 13.35
N GLN A 125 -5.06 0.26 14.02
CA GLN A 125 -4.58 0.61 15.37
C GLN A 125 -5.51 0.05 16.44
N PRO A 126 -4.99 -0.58 17.51
CA PRO A 126 -5.81 -0.97 18.65
C PRO A 126 -6.45 0.26 19.32
N VAL A 127 -7.77 0.31 19.35
CA VAL A 127 -8.50 1.42 19.98
C VAL A 127 -8.62 1.22 21.49
N PRO A 128 -8.77 2.31 22.29
CA PRO A 128 -8.95 2.19 23.72
C PRO A 128 -10.10 1.24 24.10
N GLY A 129 -9.82 0.30 24.99
CA GLY A 129 -10.78 -0.72 25.44
C GLY A 129 -10.67 -2.05 24.73
N THR A 130 -9.96 -2.17 23.59
CA THR A 130 -9.66 -3.43 22.94
C THR A 130 -8.38 -4.04 23.51
N GLN A 131 -8.46 -5.29 23.95
CA GLN A 131 -7.26 -6.01 24.44
C GLN A 131 -6.39 -6.43 23.23
N PRO A 132 -5.05 -6.33 23.32
CA PRO A 132 -4.17 -6.74 22.22
C PRO A 132 -4.42 -8.16 21.70
N ALA A 133 -4.68 -9.10 22.59
CA ALA A 133 -5.00 -10.49 22.20
C ALA A 133 -6.33 -10.59 21.44
N GLU A 134 -7.30 -9.75 21.73
CA GLU A 134 -8.57 -9.67 21.02
C GLU A 134 -8.36 -9.05 19.62
N ALA A 135 -7.58 -7.98 19.53
CA ALA A 135 -7.22 -7.37 18.25
C ALA A 135 -6.49 -8.36 17.33
N LYS A 136 -5.48 -9.10 17.86
CA LYS A 136 -4.79 -10.16 17.10
C LYS A 136 -5.75 -11.25 16.62
N ARG A 137 -6.69 -11.69 17.46
CA ARG A 137 -7.71 -12.67 17.06
C ARG A 137 -8.59 -12.17 15.92
N HIS A 138 -9.06 -10.90 16.02
CA HIS A 138 -9.86 -10.28 14.95
C HIS A 138 -9.07 -10.16 13.64
N LEU A 139 -7.78 -9.80 13.71
CA LEU A 139 -6.91 -9.76 12.54
C LEU A 139 -6.85 -11.12 11.83
N HIS A 140 -6.56 -12.19 12.58
CA HIS A 140 -6.49 -13.54 12.03
C HIS A 140 -7.84 -14.02 11.43
N GLU A 141 -8.97 -13.71 12.08
CA GLU A 141 -10.30 -14.07 11.58
C GLU A 141 -10.62 -13.31 10.29
N SER A 142 -10.32 -12.00 10.25
CA SER A 142 -10.55 -11.15 9.07
C SER A 142 -9.66 -11.57 7.90
N LEU A 143 -8.36 -11.78 8.15
CA LEU A 143 -7.41 -12.19 7.11
C LEU A 143 -7.77 -13.54 6.52
N ARG A 144 -8.20 -14.51 7.31
CA ARG A 144 -8.61 -15.82 6.76
C ARG A 144 -9.71 -15.66 5.71
N GLU A 145 -10.73 -14.85 5.98
CA GLU A 145 -11.82 -14.64 5.04
C GLU A 145 -11.39 -13.84 3.81
N ILE A 146 -10.53 -12.84 3.99
CA ILE A 146 -9.97 -12.02 2.90
C ILE A 146 -9.08 -12.88 1.99
N LEU A 147 -8.21 -13.70 2.57
CA LEU A 147 -7.26 -14.54 1.83
C LEU A 147 -7.94 -15.68 1.06
N GLU A 148 -8.96 -16.32 1.64
CA GLU A 148 -9.80 -17.29 0.91
C GLU A 148 -10.45 -16.63 -0.32
N TYR A 149 -10.84 -15.36 -0.21
CA TYR A 149 -11.42 -14.62 -1.32
C TYR A 149 -10.37 -14.24 -2.38
N ALA A 150 -9.18 -13.83 -1.95
CA ALA A 150 -8.06 -13.45 -2.80
C ALA A 150 -7.50 -14.63 -3.60
N ASP A 151 -7.42 -15.82 -2.97
CA ASP A 151 -6.95 -17.04 -3.63
C ASP A 151 -7.81 -17.41 -4.85
N GLY A 152 -9.12 -17.26 -4.73
CA GLY A 152 -10.05 -17.46 -5.84
C GLY A 152 -9.91 -16.47 -7.01
N ARG A 153 -9.06 -15.44 -6.87
CA ARG A 153 -8.85 -14.34 -7.84
C ARG A 153 -7.40 -14.18 -8.29
N ASP A 154 -6.50 -14.97 -7.75
CA ASP A 154 -5.07 -14.91 -8.03
C ASP A 154 -4.44 -13.54 -7.69
N VAL A 155 -4.88 -12.95 -6.57
CA VAL A 155 -4.41 -11.65 -6.06
C VAL A 155 -3.74 -11.85 -4.71
N ASP A 156 -2.57 -11.26 -4.50
CA ASP A 156 -1.89 -11.29 -3.22
C ASP A 156 -2.37 -10.16 -2.29
N VAL A 157 -2.24 -10.36 -0.98
CA VAL A 157 -2.58 -9.37 0.05
C VAL A 157 -1.32 -9.03 0.82
N GLY A 158 -0.78 -7.84 0.58
CA GLY A 158 0.38 -7.30 1.29
C GLY A 158 -0.05 -6.56 2.55
N ILE A 159 0.38 -7.04 3.72
CA ILE A 159 0.22 -6.24 4.94
C ILE A 159 1.29 -5.17 4.97
N GLU A 160 0.84 -3.93 5.01
CA GLU A 160 1.68 -2.78 5.26
C GLU A 160 1.73 -2.52 6.76
N TYR A 161 2.92 -2.75 7.33
CA TYR A 161 3.15 -2.40 8.71
C TYR A 161 3.47 -0.92 8.85
N GLU A 162 3.01 -0.32 9.92
CA GLU A 162 3.21 1.10 10.19
C GLU A 162 3.37 1.33 11.70
N PRO A 163 4.22 2.26 12.13
CA PRO A 163 4.35 2.61 13.54
C PRO A 163 2.99 2.89 14.19
N ASP A 164 2.84 2.43 15.43
CA ASP A 164 1.61 2.57 16.23
C ASP A 164 0.41 1.70 15.79
N LEU A 165 0.52 0.93 14.71
CA LEU A 165 -0.47 -0.08 14.35
C LEU A 165 -0.27 -1.39 15.14
N LEU A 166 -1.20 -2.34 15.01
CA LEU A 166 -1.10 -3.66 15.65
C LEU A 166 0.06 -4.48 15.08
N VAL A 167 0.36 -4.29 13.79
CA VAL A 167 1.55 -4.80 13.10
C VAL A 167 2.39 -3.57 12.78
N GLY A 168 3.46 -3.35 13.56
CA GLY A 168 4.18 -2.09 13.61
C GLY A 168 5.62 -2.12 13.08
N ASP A 169 6.16 -3.30 12.80
CA ASP A 169 7.52 -3.47 12.28
C ASP A 169 7.68 -4.76 11.49
N THR A 170 8.89 -4.98 10.96
CA THR A 170 9.21 -6.19 10.17
C THR A 170 9.06 -7.48 10.98
N ASP A 171 9.37 -7.49 12.28
CA ASP A 171 9.21 -8.68 13.12
C ASP A 171 7.75 -9.07 13.25
N ASP A 172 6.89 -8.09 13.52
CA ASP A 172 5.45 -8.29 13.68
C ASP A 172 4.80 -8.83 12.39
N VAL A 173 5.15 -8.28 11.23
CA VAL A 173 4.56 -8.71 9.95
C VAL A 173 5.03 -10.10 9.54
N LEU A 174 6.30 -10.43 9.77
CA LEU A 174 6.82 -11.78 9.49
C LEU A 174 6.23 -12.83 10.45
N GLU A 175 6.04 -12.52 11.74
CA GLU A 175 5.31 -13.38 12.68
C GLU A 175 3.87 -13.62 12.19
N LEU A 176 3.20 -12.58 11.69
CA LEU A 176 1.85 -12.68 11.15
C LEU A 176 1.81 -13.60 9.92
N VAL A 177 2.70 -13.39 8.94
CA VAL A 177 2.78 -14.21 7.72
C VAL A 177 3.03 -15.68 8.07
N GLU A 178 3.97 -15.97 8.97
CA GLU A 178 4.25 -17.33 9.43
C GLU A 178 3.05 -17.96 10.15
N THR A 179 2.41 -17.20 11.04
CA THR A 179 1.31 -17.72 11.88
C THR A 179 0.03 -17.97 11.06
N VAL A 180 -0.29 -17.10 10.09
CA VAL A 180 -1.42 -17.28 9.18
C VAL A 180 -1.14 -18.39 8.18
N GLY A 181 0.09 -18.45 7.64
CA GLY A 181 0.57 -19.56 6.79
C GLY A 181 -0.23 -19.72 5.50
N HIS A 182 -0.61 -18.63 4.84
CA HIS A 182 -1.36 -18.64 3.58
C HIS A 182 -0.51 -18.06 2.44
N ASP A 183 -0.46 -18.77 1.29
CA ASP A 183 0.42 -18.42 0.16
C ASP A 183 0.15 -17.02 -0.44
N ARG A 184 -1.08 -16.50 -0.28
CA ARG A 184 -1.47 -15.17 -0.75
C ARG A 184 -1.17 -14.03 0.23
N LEU A 185 -0.65 -14.33 1.43
CA LEU A 185 -0.30 -13.30 2.41
C LEU A 185 1.17 -12.96 2.31
N GLY A 186 1.45 -11.69 2.12
CA GLY A 186 2.81 -11.16 2.10
C GLY A 186 2.93 -9.82 2.77
N VAL A 187 3.98 -9.12 2.42
CA VAL A 187 4.37 -7.82 2.98
C VAL A 187 4.33 -6.76 1.89
N ASN A 188 3.57 -5.70 2.09
CA ASN A 188 3.80 -4.44 1.40
C ASN A 188 4.83 -3.66 2.22
N LEU A 189 6.09 -3.65 1.77
CA LEU A 189 7.19 -3.08 2.53
C LEU A 189 7.31 -1.59 2.21
N ASP A 190 6.98 -0.75 3.19
CA ASP A 190 7.19 0.69 3.12
C ASP A 190 8.55 1.05 3.74
N VAL A 191 9.43 1.68 2.94
CA VAL A 191 10.81 1.97 3.36
C VAL A 191 10.86 3.06 4.43
N GLY A 192 9.93 4.02 4.40
CA GLY A 192 9.84 5.07 5.40
C GLY A 192 9.31 4.54 6.72
N HIS A 193 8.30 3.66 6.70
CA HIS A 193 7.80 2.99 7.90
C HIS A 193 8.89 2.18 8.60
N ALA A 194 9.70 1.41 7.84
CA ALA A 194 10.85 0.72 8.38
C ALA A 194 11.84 1.70 9.04
N ALA A 195 12.17 2.80 8.35
CA ALA A 195 13.10 3.80 8.88
C ALA A 195 12.60 4.48 10.16
N VAL A 196 11.33 4.92 10.21
CA VAL A 196 10.78 5.59 11.42
C VAL A 196 10.54 4.62 12.57
N SER A 197 10.35 3.33 12.31
CA SER A 197 10.36 2.26 13.32
C SER A 197 11.76 2.03 13.89
N GLY A 198 12.78 2.56 13.23
CA GLY A 198 14.19 2.50 13.65
C GLY A 198 14.91 1.26 13.12
N GLU A 199 14.41 0.68 12.06
CA GLU A 199 15.04 -0.43 11.37
C GLU A 199 16.08 0.08 10.36
N ASP A 200 17.06 -0.77 10.07
CA ASP A 200 17.94 -0.59 8.92
C ASP A 200 17.20 -1.10 7.68
N VAL A 201 16.75 -0.19 6.80
CA VAL A 201 15.88 -0.49 5.66
C VAL A 201 16.43 -1.62 4.77
N PRO A 202 17.71 -1.62 4.35
CA PRO A 202 18.28 -2.76 3.61
C PRO A 202 18.19 -4.10 4.35
N THR A 203 18.29 -4.08 5.67
CA THR A 203 18.13 -5.28 6.50
C THR A 203 16.68 -5.74 6.55
N ALA A 204 15.71 -4.81 6.68
CA ALA A 204 14.29 -5.11 6.64
C ALA A 204 13.90 -5.78 5.31
N ILE A 205 14.38 -5.24 4.17
CA ILE A 205 14.20 -5.83 2.83
C ILE A 205 14.73 -7.26 2.78
N ARG A 206 15.98 -7.50 3.24
CA ARG A 206 16.57 -8.85 3.22
C ARG A 206 15.83 -9.83 4.12
N ARG A 207 15.28 -9.37 5.24
CA ARG A 207 14.48 -10.19 6.17
C ARG A 207 13.13 -10.56 5.59
N ALA A 208 12.48 -9.63 4.88
CA ALA A 208 11.21 -9.85 4.22
C ALA A 208 11.33 -10.62 2.88
N ALA A 209 12.56 -11.00 2.48
CA ALA A 209 12.81 -11.72 1.23
C ALA A 209 11.90 -12.93 1.05
N GLY A 210 11.27 -13.05 -0.14
CA GLY A 210 10.33 -14.11 -0.48
C GLY A 210 8.89 -13.90 0.04
N HIS A 211 8.66 -12.84 0.82
CA HIS A 211 7.31 -12.45 1.28
C HIS A 211 6.88 -11.08 0.77
N ILE A 212 7.74 -10.34 0.07
CA ILE A 212 7.42 -9.00 -0.45
C ILE A 212 6.45 -9.13 -1.63
N THR A 213 5.26 -8.58 -1.49
CA THR A 213 4.22 -8.51 -2.52
C THR A 213 4.15 -7.13 -3.18
N GLY A 214 4.62 -6.10 -2.49
CA GLY A 214 4.71 -4.72 -2.96
C GLY A 214 5.69 -3.92 -2.12
N VAL A 215 6.09 -2.76 -2.63
CA VAL A 215 7.01 -1.84 -1.96
C VAL A 215 6.49 -0.42 -2.12
N HIS A 216 6.45 0.34 -1.02
CA HIS A 216 6.32 1.80 -1.06
C HIS A 216 7.68 2.46 -0.89
N LEU A 217 7.92 3.49 -1.70
CA LEU A 217 9.13 4.32 -1.68
C LEU A 217 8.76 5.77 -1.43
N GLU A 218 9.45 6.36 -0.51
CA GLU A 218 9.49 7.78 -0.21
C GLU A 218 10.81 8.08 0.50
N ASP A 219 11.13 9.35 0.72
CA ASP A 219 12.24 9.74 1.58
C ASP A 219 11.73 10.25 2.93
N ILE A 220 12.53 10.04 3.96
CA ILE A 220 12.20 10.38 5.35
C ILE A 220 13.35 11.14 5.98
N VAL A 221 13.03 12.10 6.85
CA VAL A 221 14.02 12.83 7.66
C VAL A 221 13.97 12.35 9.10
N GLY A 222 15.15 11.99 9.64
CA GLY A 222 15.37 11.79 11.07
C GLY A 222 15.13 10.37 11.60
N GLY A 223 14.81 9.40 10.75
CA GLY A 223 14.70 7.98 11.15
C GLY A 223 13.83 7.77 12.41
N ARG A 224 14.25 6.91 13.33
CA ARG A 224 13.48 6.55 14.53
C ARG A 224 13.05 7.74 15.37
N GLY A 225 11.72 7.90 15.51
CA GLY A 225 11.10 9.03 16.24
C GLY A 225 11.15 10.34 15.45
N GLY A 226 11.54 10.28 14.18
CA GLY A 226 11.40 11.37 13.22
C GLY A 226 9.94 11.65 12.87
N THR A 227 9.71 12.72 12.13
CA THR A 227 8.39 12.99 11.60
C THR A 227 8.14 12.05 10.43
N HIS A 228 7.10 11.22 10.57
CA HIS A 228 6.62 10.39 9.48
C HIS A 228 5.94 11.28 8.43
N TYR A 229 6.71 11.73 7.46
CA TYR A 229 6.27 12.66 6.43
C TYR A 229 6.96 12.30 5.10
N HIS A 230 6.21 11.77 4.17
CA HIS A 230 6.72 11.28 2.89
C HIS A 230 7.30 12.42 2.07
N ARG A 231 8.53 12.27 1.62
CA ARG A 231 9.28 13.24 0.82
C ARG A 231 9.71 12.65 -0.50
N ILE A 232 9.95 13.53 -1.45
CA ILE A 232 10.60 13.19 -2.72
C ILE A 232 11.97 12.58 -2.43
N PRO A 233 12.34 11.43 -3.06
CA PRO A 233 13.65 10.81 -2.91
C PRO A 233 14.81 11.78 -3.17
N GLY A 234 15.66 11.96 -2.17
CA GLY A 234 16.76 12.92 -2.14
C GLY A 234 16.50 14.14 -1.26
N ASP A 235 15.29 14.33 -0.74
CA ASP A 235 14.94 15.38 0.20
C ASP A 235 14.94 14.92 1.67
N GLY A 236 15.39 13.69 1.92
CA GLY A 236 15.52 13.08 3.23
C GLY A 236 16.88 12.44 3.48
N ASP A 237 16.90 11.43 4.33
CA ASP A 237 18.12 10.80 4.85
C ASP A 237 18.32 9.35 4.38
N LEU A 238 17.40 8.78 3.55
CA LEU A 238 17.48 7.39 3.12
C LEU A 238 18.56 7.15 2.06
N ASP A 239 19.32 6.06 2.20
CA ASP A 239 20.30 5.62 1.20
C ASP A 239 19.63 4.74 0.13
N PHE A 240 19.08 5.37 -0.92
CA PHE A 240 18.42 4.64 -2.02
C PHE A 240 19.35 3.68 -2.76
N ARG A 241 20.67 3.94 -2.81
CA ARG A 241 21.58 2.96 -3.38
C ARG A 241 21.58 1.67 -2.57
N ALA A 242 21.73 1.76 -1.24
CA ALA A 242 21.72 0.60 -0.38
C ALA A 242 20.34 -0.12 -0.40
N ILE A 243 19.24 0.62 -0.57
CA ILE A 243 17.89 0.08 -0.71
C ILE A 243 17.77 -0.74 -2.00
N PHE A 244 18.16 -0.18 -3.15
CA PHE A 244 18.10 -0.90 -4.44
C PHE A 244 19.08 -2.06 -4.50
N ASP A 245 20.30 -1.92 -3.94
CA ASP A 245 21.25 -3.03 -3.79
C ASP A 245 20.64 -4.18 -2.96
N ALA A 246 19.81 -3.87 -1.93
CA ALA A 246 19.11 -4.89 -1.15
C ALA A 246 17.99 -5.59 -1.94
N PHE A 247 17.26 -4.89 -2.79
CA PHE A 247 16.29 -5.52 -3.69
C PHE A 247 16.97 -6.48 -4.68
N ASP A 248 18.10 -6.07 -5.23
CA ASP A 248 18.90 -6.94 -6.12
C ASP A 248 19.42 -8.19 -5.37
N ASP A 249 19.92 -8.03 -4.14
CA ASP A 249 20.43 -9.13 -3.30
C ASP A 249 19.36 -10.21 -3.04
N VAL A 250 18.09 -9.80 -2.91
CA VAL A 250 16.98 -10.75 -2.64
C VAL A 250 16.25 -11.18 -3.91
N GLY A 251 16.64 -10.64 -5.07
CA GLY A 251 16.03 -10.96 -6.36
C GLY A 251 14.60 -10.43 -6.51
N TYR A 252 14.25 -9.32 -5.82
CA TYR A 252 12.96 -8.68 -5.99
C TYR A 252 12.89 -7.98 -7.34
N ASP A 253 11.92 -8.34 -8.16
CA ASP A 253 11.70 -7.81 -9.51
C ASP A 253 10.28 -7.25 -9.72
N GLY A 254 9.54 -7.05 -8.61
CA GLY A 254 8.20 -6.46 -8.60
C GLY A 254 8.20 -4.94 -8.75
N TYR A 255 7.07 -4.35 -8.40
CA TYR A 255 6.91 -2.90 -8.41
C TYR A 255 7.41 -2.26 -7.12
N ALA A 256 8.10 -1.12 -7.26
CA ALA A 256 8.40 -0.21 -6.17
C ALA A 256 7.68 1.12 -6.46
N THR A 257 6.68 1.41 -5.65
CA THR A 257 5.71 2.47 -5.86
C THR A 257 6.06 3.69 -5.04
N LEU A 258 6.26 4.84 -5.67
CA LEU A 258 6.38 6.12 -4.97
C LEU A 258 5.04 6.47 -4.33
N GLU A 259 5.01 6.61 -3.00
CA GLU A 259 3.82 6.97 -2.23
C GLU A 259 3.99 8.35 -1.58
N LEU A 260 3.54 9.40 -2.29
CA LEU A 260 3.80 10.79 -1.95
C LEU A 260 2.51 11.60 -1.74
N TYR A 261 1.61 11.10 -0.89
CA TYR A 261 0.32 11.75 -0.55
C TYR A 261 0.47 13.17 0.03
N THR A 262 1.68 13.55 0.42
CA THR A 262 1.99 14.87 0.99
C THR A 262 2.14 15.98 -0.05
N TYR A 263 2.01 15.68 -1.36
CA TYR A 263 2.19 16.63 -2.47
C TYR A 263 0.93 16.83 -3.35
N PRO A 264 -0.29 16.97 -2.78
CA PRO A 264 -1.50 17.10 -3.61
C PRO A 264 -1.54 18.39 -4.46
N ASP A 265 -0.85 19.46 -4.02
CA ASP A 265 -0.79 20.73 -4.74
C ASP A 265 0.21 20.71 -5.91
N GLU A 266 1.17 19.77 -5.93
CA GLU A 266 2.23 19.70 -6.93
C GLU A 266 2.63 18.24 -7.28
N PRO A 267 1.66 17.36 -7.60
CA PRO A 267 1.92 15.95 -7.81
C PRO A 267 2.83 15.66 -9.00
N ASP A 268 2.75 16.45 -10.08
CA ASP A 268 3.63 16.31 -11.25
C ASP A 268 5.10 16.59 -10.92
N ARG A 269 5.38 17.57 -10.03
CA ARG A 269 6.73 17.79 -9.53
C ARG A 269 7.22 16.58 -8.74
N ALA A 270 6.39 16.09 -7.82
CA ALA A 270 6.73 14.93 -7.02
C ALA A 270 7.01 13.70 -7.90
N ALA A 271 6.19 13.46 -8.92
CA ALA A 271 6.38 12.34 -9.85
C ALA A 271 7.68 12.53 -10.69
N SER A 272 7.89 13.70 -11.28
CA SER A 272 9.07 13.96 -12.14
C SER A 272 10.38 13.86 -11.37
N GLU A 273 10.50 14.59 -10.24
CA GLU A 273 11.72 14.63 -9.45
C GLU A 273 12.06 13.25 -8.84
N SER A 274 11.05 12.51 -8.39
CA SER A 274 11.24 11.14 -7.87
C SER A 274 11.75 10.19 -8.95
N TYR A 275 11.16 10.25 -10.16
CA TYR A 275 11.61 9.41 -11.26
C TYR A 275 13.08 9.70 -11.62
N GLU A 276 13.44 10.99 -11.76
CA GLU A 276 14.81 11.42 -12.07
C GLU A 276 15.81 10.99 -10.97
N ALA A 277 15.39 11.03 -9.70
CA ALA A 277 16.22 10.62 -8.59
C ALA A 277 16.51 9.12 -8.58
N LEU A 278 15.53 8.28 -8.97
CA LEU A 278 15.61 6.84 -8.78
C LEU A 278 15.95 6.03 -10.03
N VAL A 279 15.64 6.51 -11.24
CA VAL A 279 15.87 5.78 -12.50
C VAL A 279 17.33 5.33 -12.71
N ARG A 280 18.27 6.01 -12.07
CA ARG A 280 19.70 5.67 -12.12
C ARG A 280 20.10 4.42 -11.33
N TYR A 281 19.19 3.88 -10.52
CA TYR A 281 19.42 2.66 -9.71
C TYR A 281 18.78 1.40 -10.33
N LEU A 282 18.03 1.55 -11.45
CA LEU A 282 17.39 0.46 -12.18
C LEU A 282 18.37 -0.31 -13.08
#